data_25bc5d09282c7ffccebdcb75935a00e0
#
_entry.id   25bc5d09282c7ffccebdcb75935a00e0
#
_cell.length_a   1.000
_cell.length_b   1.000
_cell.length_c   1.000
_cell.angle_alpha   90.00
_cell.angle_beta   90.00
_cell.angle_gamma   90.00
#
_symmetry.space_group_name_H-M   'P 1'
#
loop_
_entity.id
_entity.type
_entity.pdbx_description
1 polymer ?
#
loop_
_entity_poly.entity_id
_entity_poly.type
_entity_poly.pdbx_seq_one_letter_code
_entity_poly.pdbx_strand_id
1 'polypeptide(L)'
;MNVYKKIIFAGVTLILVLSCEKNECTDGVKARIENNQLDGCGFTIRLDNGDQIEPINLSDFNFNPEHNKKVWISYHVNQNLSASVCMVGDIVVIDCISER
;
A
#
# COMPACT_ATOMS: atom_id res chain seq x y z
N MET A 1 -44.63 23.05 10.31
CA MET A 1 -44.03 22.72 11.35
C MET A 1 -43.20 21.61 11.26
N ASN A 2 -43.54 20.54 10.70
CA ASN A 2 -42.72 19.38 10.70
C ASN A 2 -41.68 19.34 9.64
N VAL A 3 -41.60 20.35 8.87
CA VAL A 3 -40.72 20.34 7.74
C VAL A 3 -39.26 20.36 8.11
N TYR A 4 -38.93 21.05 9.16
CA TYR A 4 -37.53 21.14 9.48
C TYR A 4 -36.96 19.85 9.96
N LYS A 5 -37.71 18.95 10.42
CA LYS A 5 -37.17 17.71 10.86
C LYS A 5 -36.54 16.90 9.75
N LYS A 6 -37.13 16.96 8.60
CA LYS A 6 -36.58 16.19 7.52
C LYS A 6 -35.29 16.72 7.05
N ILE A 7 -35.12 17.98 7.10
CA ILE A 7 -33.89 18.55 6.64
C ILE A 7 -32.72 18.09 7.46
N ILE A 8 -32.96 17.91 8.73
CA ILE A 8 -31.89 17.49 9.60
C ILE A 8 -31.40 16.09 9.27
N PHE A 9 -32.27 15.23 8.92
CA PHE A 9 -31.86 13.89 8.59
C PHE A 9 -30.97 13.83 7.38
N ALA A 10 -31.25 14.62 6.41
CA ALA A 10 -30.47 14.60 5.21
C ALA A 10 -29.03 14.98 5.49
N GLY A 11 -28.83 15.90 6.39
CA GLY A 11 -27.49 16.29 6.69
C GLY A 11 -26.70 15.22 7.38
N VAL A 12 -27.31 14.49 8.25
CA VAL A 12 -26.62 13.44 8.97
C VAL A 12 -26.17 12.34 8.04
N THR A 13 -27.02 11.98 7.12
CA THR A 13 -26.68 10.92 6.21
C THR A 13 -25.45 11.23 5.39
N LEU A 14 -25.31 12.45 5.00
CA LEU A 14 -24.20 12.82 4.17
C LEU A 14 -22.88 12.64 4.87
N ILE A 15 -22.82 12.90 6.12
CA ILE A 15 -21.58 12.81 6.86
C ILE A 15 -21.06 11.39 6.92
N LEU A 16 -21.92 10.43 7.00
CA LEU A 16 -21.48 9.06 7.10
C LEU A 16 -20.69 8.59 5.90
N VAL A 17 -21.00 9.13 4.76
CA VAL A 17 -20.32 8.69 3.55
C VAL A 17 -18.87 9.05 3.58
N LEU A 18 -18.54 10.17 4.16
CA LEU A 18 -17.17 10.63 4.12
C LEU A 18 -16.21 9.81 4.94
N SER A 19 -16.71 9.11 5.92
CA SER A 19 -15.81 8.38 6.80
C SER A 19 -15.42 7.04 6.25
N CYS A 20 -15.92 6.66 5.12
CA CYS A 20 -15.64 5.34 4.60
C CYS A 20 -14.42 5.26 3.74
N GLU A 21 -13.90 6.36 3.28
CA GLU A 21 -12.83 6.22 2.41
C GLU A 21 -11.57 6.61 2.96
N LYS A 22 -10.52 5.93 2.72
CA LYS A 22 -9.21 6.27 3.12
C LYS A 22 -8.42 5.05 3.17
N ASN A 23 -7.17 5.10 3.23
CA ASN A 23 -6.30 3.95 3.39
C ASN A 23 -6.21 3.02 2.21
N GLU A 24 -6.67 3.42 1.05
CA GLU A 24 -6.53 2.57 -0.10
C GLU A 24 -5.66 3.21 -1.13
N CYS A 25 -4.79 2.41 -1.75
CA CYS A 25 -3.93 2.87 -2.80
C CYS A 25 -4.66 2.80 -4.12
N THR A 26 -5.45 3.83 -4.42
CA THR A 26 -6.29 3.76 -5.60
C THR A 26 -5.51 3.81 -6.88
N ASP A 27 -4.29 4.36 -6.85
CA ASP A 27 -3.46 4.40 -8.03
C ASP A 27 -2.41 3.30 -8.04
N GLY A 28 -2.54 2.35 -7.16
CA GLY A 28 -1.53 1.33 -7.01
C GLY A 28 -1.62 0.24 -8.04
N VAL A 29 -0.58 -0.55 -8.12
CA VAL A 29 -0.56 -1.74 -8.95
C VAL A 29 -0.66 -2.96 -8.05
N LYS A 30 -1.08 -4.07 -8.61
CA LYS A 30 -1.19 -5.31 -7.86
C LYS A 30 0.18 -5.90 -7.63
N ALA A 31 0.39 -6.40 -6.42
CA ALA A 31 1.65 -7.00 -6.05
C ALA A 31 1.45 -7.97 -4.90
N ARG A 32 2.50 -8.64 -4.50
CA ARG A 32 2.47 -9.45 -3.29
C ARG A 32 3.80 -9.38 -2.59
N ILE A 33 3.75 -9.52 -1.29
CA ILE A 33 4.93 -9.50 -0.44
C ILE A 33 5.59 -10.87 -0.51
N GLU A 34 6.91 -10.89 -0.57
CA GLU A 34 7.67 -12.13 -0.52
C GLU A 34 8.68 -12.07 0.60
N ASN A 35 8.79 -13.15 1.35
CA ASN A 35 9.75 -13.23 2.44
C ASN A 35 11.00 -13.89 1.92
N ASN A 36 12.07 -13.12 1.80
CA ASN A 36 13.36 -13.62 1.33
C ASN A 36 14.43 -13.54 2.41
N GLN A 37 14.03 -13.73 3.65
CA GLN A 37 14.95 -13.60 4.77
C GLN A 37 16.09 -14.60 4.70
N LEU A 38 15.86 -15.76 4.13
CA LEU A 38 16.92 -16.75 4.02
C LEU A 38 18.03 -16.28 3.10
N ASP A 39 17.72 -15.41 2.17
CA ASP A 39 18.69 -14.85 1.28
C ASP A 39 19.29 -13.55 1.81
N GLY A 40 18.89 -13.14 2.99
CA GLY A 40 19.40 -11.91 3.58
C GLY A 40 18.66 -10.66 3.11
N CYS A 41 17.56 -10.82 2.41
CA CYS A 41 16.86 -9.69 1.82
C CYS A 41 15.69 -9.19 2.61
N GLY A 42 15.19 -9.96 3.54
CA GLY A 42 13.98 -9.58 4.26
C GLY A 42 12.78 -9.69 3.35
N PHE A 43 11.89 -8.70 3.43
CA PHE A 43 10.70 -8.72 2.59
C PHE A 43 10.95 -7.94 1.32
N THR A 44 10.61 -8.55 0.19
CA THR A 44 10.65 -7.89 -1.10
C THR A 44 9.24 -7.91 -1.69
N ILE A 45 9.05 -7.30 -2.84
CA ILE A 45 7.73 -7.21 -3.44
C ILE A 45 7.80 -7.70 -4.86
N ARG A 46 6.86 -8.59 -5.20
CA ARG A 46 6.74 -9.12 -6.55
C ARG A 46 5.54 -8.45 -7.21
N LEU A 47 5.79 -7.75 -8.30
CA LEU A 47 4.71 -7.12 -9.04
C LEU A 47 3.96 -8.15 -9.87
N ASP A 48 2.76 -7.79 -10.26
CA ASP A 48 1.91 -8.71 -11.01
C ASP A 48 2.51 -9.10 -12.36
N ASN A 49 3.37 -8.26 -12.91
CA ASN A 49 4.03 -8.57 -14.17
C ASN A 49 5.26 -9.46 -14.00
N GLY A 50 5.58 -9.86 -12.79
CA GLY A 50 6.71 -10.74 -12.53
C GLY A 50 7.97 -10.05 -12.04
N ASP A 51 8.04 -8.74 -12.14
CA ASP A 51 9.22 -8.02 -11.67
C ASP A 51 9.27 -8.01 -10.16
N GLN A 52 10.48 -7.94 -9.62
CA GLN A 52 10.69 -7.88 -8.19
C GLN A 52 11.33 -6.55 -7.84
N ILE A 53 10.89 -5.95 -6.75
CA ILE A 53 11.44 -4.66 -6.30
C ILE A 53 11.78 -4.78 -4.82
N GLU A 54 12.69 -3.93 -4.37
CA GLU A 54 13.18 -3.95 -3.00
C GLU A 54 12.79 -2.66 -2.29
N PRO A 55 11.81 -2.69 -1.40
CA PRO A 55 11.40 -1.47 -0.69
C PRO A 55 12.34 -1.16 0.45
N ILE A 56 12.60 0.12 0.66
CA ILE A 56 13.47 0.52 1.77
C ILE A 56 12.66 1.05 2.96
N ASN A 57 11.36 1.27 2.79
CA ASN A 57 10.56 1.88 3.84
C ASN A 57 9.30 1.10 4.16
N LEU A 58 9.29 -0.21 3.93
CA LEU A 58 8.10 -1.01 4.20
C LEU A 58 7.67 -0.91 5.66
N SER A 59 8.61 -0.80 6.57
CA SER A 59 8.28 -0.72 7.99
C SER A 59 7.66 0.60 8.40
N ASP A 60 7.64 1.59 7.52
CA ASP A 60 7.01 2.86 7.85
C ASP A 60 5.49 2.77 7.81
N PHE A 61 4.96 1.70 7.25
CA PHE A 61 3.52 1.57 7.08
C PHE A 61 2.95 0.66 8.13
N ASN A 62 1.74 0.98 8.54
CA ASN A 62 1.09 0.24 9.62
C ASN A 62 0.37 -0.97 9.05
N PHE A 63 1.14 -1.97 8.63
CA PHE A 63 0.54 -3.22 8.21
C PHE A 63 1.58 -4.31 8.44
N ASN A 64 1.11 -5.53 8.50
CA ASN A 64 1.93 -6.66 8.89
C ASN A 64 2.36 -7.42 7.64
N PRO A 65 3.63 -7.32 7.23
CA PRO A 65 4.07 -8.01 6.02
C PRO A 65 4.15 -9.52 6.27
N GLU A 66 3.66 -10.28 5.32
CA GLU A 66 3.71 -11.73 5.38
C GLU A 66 3.96 -12.26 3.98
N HIS A 67 4.60 -13.40 3.91
CA HIS A 67 4.87 -14.04 2.63
C HIS A 67 3.58 -14.30 1.87
N ASN A 68 3.55 -13.91 0.61
CA ASN A 68 2.40 -14.04 -0.28
C ASN A 68 1.22 -13.14 0.04
N LYS A 69 1.40 -12.18 0.93
CA LYS A 69 0.32 -11.24 1.21
C LYS A 69 0.08 -10.38 -0.02
N LYS A 70 -1.14 -10.32 -0.48
CA LYS A 70 -1.49 -9.55 -1.66
C LYS A 70 -1.77 -8.12 -1.30
N VAL A 71 -1.25 -7.20 -2.09
CA VAL A 71 -1.33 -5.77 -1.78
C VAL A 71 -1.54 -4.96 -3.04
N TRP A 72 -2.00 -3.72 -2.85
CA TRP A 72 -1.91 -2.68 -3.85
C TRP A 72 -0.76 -1.80 -3.43
N ILE A 73 0.09 -1.38 -4.35
CA ILE A 73 1.26 -0.59 -4.01
C ILE A 73 1.49 0.51 -5.02
N SER A 74 1.88 1.67 -4.51
CA SER A 74 2.35 2.78 -5.32
C SER A 74 3.74 3.11 -4.83
N TYR A 75 4.68 3.33 -5.74
CA TYR A 75 6.07 3.51 -5.36
C TYR A 75 6.82 4.28 -6.44
N HIS A 76 8.02 4.72 -6.09
CA HIS A 76 8.93 5.29 -7.07
C HIS A 76 10.32 4.72 -6.84
N VAL A 77 11.12 4.67 -7.89
CA VAL A 77 12.47 4.13 -7.81
C VAL A 77 13.37 5.14 -7.13
N ASN A 78 14.21 4.65 -6.21
CA ASN A 78 15.17 5.51 -5.53
C ASN A 78 16.48 5.48 -6.28
N GLN A 79 16.78 6.54 -6.99
CA GLN A 79 17.95 6.56 -7.83
C GLN A 79 19.23 6.89 -7.09
N ASN A 80 19.12 7.26 -5.84
CA ASN A 80 20.30 7.56 -5.03
C ASN A 80 20.95 6.32 -4.45
N LEU A 81 20.24 5.19 -4.48
CA LEU A 81 20.78 3.95 -3.98
C LEU A 81 20.96 3.01 -5.15
N SER A 82 22.19 2.64 -5.40
CA SER A 82 22.50 1.85 -6.59
C SER A 82 22.84 0.40 -6.31
N ALA A 83 22.93 0.01 -5.05
CA ALA A 83 23.33 -1.36 -4.71
C ALA A 83 22.66 -1.79 -3.44
N SER A 84 22.33 -3.07 -3.39
CA SER A 84 21.82 -3.67 -2.17
C SER A 84 22.41 -5.06 -2.08
N VAL A 85 22.32 -5.66 -0.91
CA VAL A 85 22.81 -7.02 -0.75
C VAL A 85 21.93 -8.00 -1.49
N CYS A 86 20.69 -7.65 -1.75
CA CYS A 86 19.78 -8.55 -2.41
C CYS A 86 19.91 -8.58 -3.91
N MET A 87 20.02 -7.40 -4.48
CA MET A 87 20.17 -7.28 -5.93
C MET A 87 19.04 -7.98 -6.68
N VAL A 88 17.83 -7.94 -6.12
CA VAL A 88 16.71 -8.62 -6.76
C VAL A 88 15.99 -7.76 -7.76
N GLY A 89 16.18 -6.45 -7.69
CA GLY A 89 15.51 -5.52 -8.58
C GLY A 89 15.75 -4.11 -8.12
N ASP A 90 14.93 -3.19 -8.61
CA ASP A 90 15.09 -1.79 -8.26
C ASP A 90 14.84 -1.56 -6.79
N ILE A 91 15.59 -0.62 -6.22
CA ILE A 91 15.36 -0.17 -4.86
C ILE A 91 14.31 0.92 -4.94
N VAL A 92 13.24 0.78 -4.18
CA VAL A 92 12.10 1.69 -4.30
C VAL A 92 11.71 2.27 -2.95
N VAL A 93 11.03 3.42 -3.01
CA VAL A 93 10.39 4.03 -1.88
C VAL A 93 8.89 3.84 -2.08
N ILE A 94 8.22 3.26 -1.10
CA ILE A 94 6.79 3.04 -1.19
C ILE A 94 6.07 4.33 -0.85
N ASP A 95 5.15 4.74 -1.70
CA ASP A 95 4.34 5.92 -1.47
C ASP A 95 3.02 5.55 -0.79
N CYS A 96 2.51 4.37 -1.08
CA CYS A 96 1.24 3.91 -0.54
C CYS A 96 1.18 2.39 -0.63
N ILE A 97 0.62 1.73 0.37
CA ILE A 97 0.43 0.29 0.33
C ILE A 97 -0.82 -0.07 1.11
N SER A 98 -1.61 -0.97 0.56
CA SER A 98 -2.79 -1.47 1.24
C SER A 98 -3.02 -2.92 0.87
N GLU A 99 -3.70 -3.67 1.74
CA GLU A 99 -3.98 -5.08 1.49
C GLU A 99 -5.09 -5.23 0.48
N ARG A 100 -5.02 -6.30 -0.30
CA ARG A 100 -6.07 -6.64 -1.25
C ARG A 100 -7.00 -7.69 -0.71
#